data_aa037b284b7642659b2c731534616f70
#
_entry.id   aa037b284b7642659b2c731534616f70
#
_cell.length_a   1.000
_cell.length_b   1.000
_cell.length_c   1.000
_cell.angle_alpha   90.00
_cell.angle_beta   90.00
_cell.angle_gamma   90.00
#
_symmetry.space_group_name_H-M   'P 1'
#
loop_
_entity.id
_entity.type
_entity.pdbx_description
1 polymer ?
#
loop_
_entity_poly.entity_id
_entity_poly.type
_entity_poly.pdbx_seq_one_letter_code
_entity_poly.pdbx_strand_id
1 'polypeptide(L)'
;MRAAEGKRLAADGAFDTNVQAEGSARLSGFYDGSYASGQISRPIENWGGSYYGGYRVSGGRFPIYEDKNFTNVLGEVRAGAVLALMRDRRIDERRFNRGNAALDVEIAEAERLAAAIGVQRRAVAAYNQWVAAGLRLAVYRELLGIARERQAGLQRQVEEGARPRIILTENAQNILRRETLVARAEQDLAQAANTLSLFWRDGDGLPRKPEVAQLPSSFPAFAIPTGPTRQALAGRPDLRAIDLRLNQTANRLALDRNALLPRLDVKVEASQDLGAIGEGGRSRNGFESIVGLNFSVPLERRAARGRIAQTSAEIDAITRRKQATEEQIVAEIEGIAIDVRATARLETLAAQERDRARELATAEQRRFGAGASDFFLVNTREETAADAAVRALDARYRNIVASADLAAASADLTALGLD
;
A
#
# COMPACT_ATOMS: atom_id res chain seq x y z
N MET A 1 7.56 -1.81 -0.25
CA MET A 1 8.27 -2.95 -0.85
C MET A 1 9.77 -2.86 -0.60
N ARG A 2 10.53 -1.93 -1.16
CA ARG A 2 12.02 -1.87 -0.98
C ARG A 2 12.49 -1.97 0.48
N ALA A 3 11.80 -1.33 1.42
CA ALA A 3 12.13 -1.43 2.85
C ALA A 3 11.91 -2.85 3.41
N ALA A 4 10.86 -3.55 2.99
CA ALA A 4 10.60 -4.93 3.39
C ALA A 4 11.60 -5.91 2.76
N GLU A 5 11.99 -5.70 1.49
CA GLU A 5 13.06 -6.45 0.82
C GLU A 5 14.40 -6.25 1.53
N GLY A 6 14.71 -5.01 1.94
CA GLY A 6 15.90 -4.72 2.74
C GLY A 6 15.90 -5.43 4.10
N LYS A 7 14.75 -5.50 4.79
CA LYS A 7 14.59 -6.27 6.02
C LYS A 7 14.79 -7.77 5.78
N ARG A 8 14.27 -8.32 4.68
CA ARG A 8 14.47 -9.72 4.31
C ARG A 8 15.94 -10.02 4.09
N LEU A 9 16.63 -9.18 3.32
CA LEU A 9 18.08 -9.32 3.09
C LEU A 9 18.86 -9.27 4.41
N ALA A 10 18.52 -8.35 5.31
CA ALA A 10 19.15 -8.26 6.63
C ALA A 10 18.87 -9.51 7.50
N ALA A 11 17.68 -10.10 7.40
CA ALA A 11 17.35 -11.33 8.12
C ALA A 11 18.09 -12.56 7.53
N ASP A 12 18.30 -12.60 6.22
CA ASP A 12 19.12 -13.63 5.56
C ASP A 12 20.59 -13.52 6.02
N GLY A 13 21.09 -12.31 6.29
CA GLY A 13 22.43 -12.07 6.83
C GLY A 13 22.71 -12.72 8.20
N ALA A 14 21.66 -13.15 8.93
CA ALA A 14 21.84 -13.95 10.15
C ALA A 14 22.44 -15.36 9.89
N PHE A 15 22.50 -15.77 8.63
CA PHE A 15 23.11 -17.04 8.18
C PHE A 15 24.43 -16.82 7.42
N ASP A 16 24.92 -15.61 7.39
CA ASP A 16 26.19 -15.29 6.73
C ASP A 16 27.37 -15.96 7.45
N THR A 17 28.41 -16.18 6.66
CA THR A 17 29.69 -16.67 7.19
C THR A 17 30.37 -15.55 7.98
N ASN A 18 30.69 -15.81 9.23
CA ASN A 18 31.38 -14.88 10.10
C ASN A 18 32.85 -15.29 10.23
N VAL A 19 33.74 -14.37 9.96
CA VAL A 19 35.20 -14.52 10.16
C VAL A 19 35.59 -13.71 11.40
N GLN A 20 36.17 -14.37 12.36
CA GLN A 20 36.67 -13.76 13.61
C GLN A 20 38.18 -13.99 13.71
N ALA A 21 38.92 -12.99 14.13
CA ALA A 21 40.32 -13.08 14.47
C ALA A 21 40.54 -12.52 15.87
N GLU A 22 41.34 -13.20 16.67
CA GLU A 22 41.72 -12.78 18.01
C GLU A 22 43.22 -12.97 18.19
N GLY A 23 43.87 -12.05 18.88
CA GLY A 23 45.28 -12.14 19.23
C GLY A 23 45.53 -11.51 20.59
N SER A 24 46.43 -12.12 21.36
CA SER A 24 46.90 -11.61 22.64
C SER A 24 48.39 -11.86 22.81
N ALA A 25 49.06 -10.88 23.36
CA ALA A 25 50.50 -10.98 23.71
C ALA A 25 50.75 -10.38 25.09
N ARG A 26 51.52 -11.08 25.92
CA ARG A 26 52.00 -10.56 27.22
C ARG A 26 53.27 -9.75 26.97
N LEU A 27 53.22 -8.47 27.20
CA LEU A 27 54.35 -7.55 26.99
C LEU A 27 55.30 -7.46 28.18
N SER A 28 54.90 -7.91 29.38
CA SER A 28 55.69 -7.91 30.60
C SER A 28 55.15 -8.93 31.62
N GLY A 29 56.02 -9.41 32.50
CA GLY A 29 55.67 -10.37 33.58
C GLY A 29 56.49 -11.66 33.51
N PHE A 30 56.18 -12.62 34.38
CA PHE A 30 56.85 -13.92 34.45
C PHE A 30 56.58 -14.81 33.21
N TYR A 31 55.40 -14.69 32.63
CA TYR A 31 54.98 -15.39 31.44
C TYR A 31 55.02 -14.44 30.25
N ASP A 32 55.42 -14.99 29.08
CA ASP A 32 55.62 -14.28 27.79
C ASP A 32 54.74 -14.83 26.67
N GLY A 33 53.75 -15.67 27.02
CA GLY A 33 52.88 -16.32 26.05
C GLY A 33 52.10 -15.34 25.19
N SER A 34 52.08 -15.60 23.90
CA SER A 34 51.32 -14.91 22.89
C SER A 34 50.56 -15.89 22.00
N TYR A 35 49.38 -15.52 21.50
CA TYR A 35 48.65 -16.30 20.52
C TYR A 35 47.93 -15.42 19.52
N ALA A 36 47.71 -15.99 18.33
CA ALA A 36 46.82 -15.47 17.34
C ALA A 36 45.90 -16.61 16.83
N SER A 37 44.63 -16.31 16.67
CA SER A 37 43.64 -17.29 16.14
C SER A 37 42.71 -16.65 15.13
N GLY A 38 42.37 -17.41 14.08
CA GLY A 38 41.35 -17.08 13.09
C GLY A 38 40.29 -18.18 13.09
N GLN A 39 39.03 -17.82 13.05
CA GLN A 39 37.90 -18.76 12.99
C GLN A 39 36.88 -18.29 11.98
N ILE A 40 36.42 -19.21 11.14
CA ILE A 40 35.29 -19.03 10.25
C ILE A 40 34.13 -19.85 10.82
N SER A 41 32.97 -19.24 10.97
CA SER A 41 31.78 -19.92 11.45
C SER A 41 30.56 -19.58 10.59
N ARG A 42 29.67 -20.57 10.44
CA ARG A 42 28.40 -20.36 9.71
C ARG A 42 27.25 -21.09 10.45
N PRO A 43 26.11 -20.41 10.64
CA PRO A 43 24.88 -21.05 11.15
C PRO A 43 24.33 -22.07 10.16
N ILE A 44 23.70 -23.15 10.66
CA ILE A 44 23.02 -24.16 9.84
C ILE A 44 21.63 -23.67 9.53
N GLU A 45 21.27 -23.60 8.25
CA GLU A 45 19.98 -23.02 7.81
C GLU A 45 18.75 -23.84 8.23
N ASN A 46 18.82 -25.17 8.07
CA ASN A 46 17.69 -26.08 8.28
C ASN A 46 17.68 -26.76 9.65
N TRP A 47 18.69 -26.50 10.49
CA TRP A 47 18.83 -27.10 11.81
C TRP A 47 19.41 -26.08 12.78
N GLY A 48 19.01 -26.11 14.03
CA GLY A 48 19.61 -25.26 15.07
C GLY A 48 21.07 -25.63 15.32
N GLY A 49 21.94 -24.62 15.24
CA GLY A 49 23.36 -24.80 15.45
C GLY A 49 24.22 -24.05 14.46
N SER A 50 25.51 -24.36 14.48
CA SER A 50 26.52 -23.80 13.59
C SER A 50 27.69 -24.76 13.43
N TYR A 51 28.39 -24.66 12.33
CA TYR A 51 29.70 -25.28 12.13
C TYR A 51 30.78 -24.19 12.04
N TYR A 52 32.00 -24.60 12.37
CA TYR A 52 33.14 -23.70 12.36
C TYR A 52 34.42 -24.43 12.00
N GLY A 53 35.38 -23.68 11.45
CA GLY A 53 36.74 -24.11 11.26
C GLY A 53 37.67 -22.97 11.65
N GLY A 54 38.86 -23.31 12.15
CA GLY A 54 39.77 -22.29 12.59
C GLY A 54 41.19 -22.78 12.68
N TYR A 55 42.09 -21.82 12.79
CA TYR A 55 43.52 -22.01 12.98
C TYR A 55 43.99 -21.12 14.12
N ARG A 56 44.87 -21.66 14.96
CA ARG A 56 45.49 -20.94 16.08
C ARG A 56 46.98 -21.24 16.12
N VAL A 57 47.78 -20.25 16.38
CA VAL A 57 49.18 -20.37 16.60
C VAL A 57 49.56 -19.63 17.88
N SER A 58 50.43 -20.21 18.67
CA SER A 58 50.95 -19.60 19.90
C SER A 58 52.43 -19.76 20.05
N GLY A 59 53.05 -18.93 20.87
CA GLY A 59 54.44 -18.99 21.26
C GLY A 59 54.65 -18.45 22.67
N GLY A 60 55.79 -18.79 23.25
CA GLY A 60 56.12 -18.39 24.62
C GLY A 60 55.47 -19.28 25.69
N ARG A 61 55.61 -18.90 26.94
CA ARG A 61 55.18 -19.66 28.10
C ARG A 61 53.85 -19.14 28.66
N PHE A 62 52.90 -20.05 28.82
CA PHE A 62 51.60 -19.76 29.35
C PHE A 62 51.48 -20.24 30.82
N PRO A 63 50.71 -19.54 31.70
CA PRO A 63 50.32 -20.10 32.99
C PRO A 63 49.44 -21.34 32.78
N ILE A 64 49.47 -22.27 33.73
CA ILE A 64 48.74 -23.57 33.63
C ILE A 64 47.24 -23.36 33.31
N TYR A 65 46.60 -22.32 33.86
CA TYR A 65 45.18 -22.04 33.59
C TYR A 65 44.89 -21.49 32.18
N GLU A 66 45.93 -21.11 31.42
CA GLU A 66 45.87 -20.69 30.01
C GLU A 66 46.51 -21.70 29.07
N ASP A 67 46.87 -22.88 29.51
CA ASP A 67 47.52 -23.94 28.75
C ASP A 67 46.70 -24.34 27.48
N LYS A 68 45.39 -24.10 27.50
CA LYS A 68 44.51 -24.25 26.34
C LYS A 68 44.89 -23.37 25.12
N ASN A 69 45.65 -22.30 25.35
CA ASN A 69 46.10 -21.40 24.27
C ASN A 69 47.40 -21.85 23.63
N PHE A 70 48.14 -22.77 24.27
CA PHE A 70 49.38 -23.32 23.76
C PHE A 70 49.11 -24.19 22.51
N THR A 71 49.98 -24.07 21.49
CA THR A 71 49.98 -24.92 20.28
C THR A 71 51.42 -25.35 20.00
N ASN A 72 51.57 -26.41 19.18
CA ASN A 72 52.83 -26.72 18.58
C ASN A 72 53.31 -25.58 17.64
N VAL A 73 54.59 -25.65 17.18
CA VAL A 73 55.29 -24.56 16.45
C VAL A 73 54.49 -24.13 15.20
N LEU A 74 53.88 -25.08 14.49
CA LEU A 74 53.07 -24.78 13.30
C LEU A 74 51.60 -24.55 13.60
N GLY A 75 51.22 -24.37 14.88
CA GLY A 75 49.84 -24.07 15.28
C GLY A 75 48.92 -25.27 15.31
N GLU A 76 47.63 -25.00 15.55
CA GLU A 76 46.54 -25.94 15.64
C GLU A 76 45.47 -25.64 14.58
N VAL A 77 45.08 -26.64 13.80
CA VAL A 77 43.88 -26.60 12.97
C VAL A 77 42.74 -27.26 13.74
N ARG A 78 41.56 -26.62 13.75
CA ARG A 78 40.36 -27.15 14.40
C ARG A 78 39.14 -26.97 13.53
N ALA A 79 38.21 -27.94 13.62
CA ALA A 79 36.89 -27.86 12.99
C ALA A 79 35.86 -28.48 13.93
N GLY A 80 34.66 -27.94 13.90
CA GLY A 80 33.61 -28.44 14.77
C GLY A 80 32.23 -27.97 14.39
N ALA A 81 31.25 -28.52 15.09
CA ALA A 81 29.86 -28.11 14.98
C ALA A 81 29.19 -28.11 16.36
N VAL A 82 28.26 -27.22 16.53
CA VAL A 82 27.32 -27.20 17.67
C VAL A 82 25.94 -27.44 17.12
N LEU A 83 25.25 -28.47 17.61
CA LEU A 83 23.94 -28.89 17.12
C LEU A 83 22.91 -28.86 18.25
N ALA A 84 21.82 -28.15 18.05
CA ALA A 84 20.68 -28.14 18.96
C ALA A 84 19.85 -29.41 18.76
N LEU A 85 19.67 -30.20 19.82
CA LEU A 85 18.90 -31.47 19.76
C LEU A 85 17.44 -31.29 20.21
N MET A 86 17.14 -30.34 21.06
CA MET A 86 15.79 -30.11 21.60
C MET A 86 15.31 -28.70 21.28
N ARG A 87 15.51 -27.74 22.21
CA ARG A 87 15.20 -26.34 22.00
C ARG A 87 16.04 -25.80 20.85
N ASP A 88 15.48 -24.93 20.03
CA ASP A 88 16.11 -24.31 18.87
C ASP A 88 16.47 -25.27 17.70
N ARG A 89 16.07 -26.53 17.80
CA ARG A 89 16.29 -27.53 16.74
C ARG A 89 15.52 -27.20 15.46
N ARG A 90 14.18 -26.99 15.57
CA ARG A 90 13.28 -26.78 14.43
C ARG A 90 13.03 -25.31 14.13
N ILE A 91 12.93 -24.49 15.16
CA ILE A 91 12.72 -23.06 15.09
C ILE A 91 13.63 -22.37 16.11
N ASP A 92 14.30 -21.31 15.70
CA ASP A 92 15.07 -20.39 16.52
C ASP A 92 14.81 -18.95 16.07
N GLU A 93 15.35 -17.95 16.77
CA GLU A 93 15.18 -16.54 16.46
C GLU A 93 15.62 -16.19 15.02
N ARG A 94 16.69 -16.82 14.48
CA ARG A 94 17.20 -16.54 13.12
C ARG A 94 16.18 -16.97 12.06
N ARG A 95 15.72 -18.24 12.15
CA ARG A 95 14.74 -18.78 11.20
C ARG A 95 13.37 -18.13 11.34
N PHE A 96 12.97 -17.80 12.57
CA PHE A 96 11.77 -17.03 12.84
C PHE A 96 11.84 -15.64 12.16
N ASN A 97 12.93 -14.89 12.38
CA ASN A 97 13.10 -13.56 11.80
C ASN A 97 13.14 -13.60 10.26
N ARG A 98 13.84 -14.62 9.69
CA ARG A 98 13.87 -14.82 8.23
C ARG A 98 12.48 -15.13 7.67
N GLY A 99 11.74 -16.03 8.31
CA GLY A 99 10.38 -16.37 7.89
C GLY A 99 9.41 -15.20 8.00
N ASN A 100 9.49 -14.41 9.08
CA ASN A 100 8.66 -13.24 9.25
C ASN A 100 9.03 -12.10 8.28
N ALA A 101 10.32 -11.91 7.99
CA ALA A 101 10.75 -10.92 7.00
C ALA A 101 10.26 -11.26 5.58
N ALA A 102 10.11 -12.55 5.25
CA ALA A 102 9.47 -12.97 4.01
C ALA A 102 7.98 -12.58 3.99
N LEU A 103 7.25 -12.82 5.08
CA LEU A 103 5.85 -12.39 5.24
C LEU A 103 5.70 -10.86 5.22
N ASP A 104 6.68 -10.10 5.75
CA ASP A 104 6.68 -8.63 5.66
C ASP A 104 6.71 -8.13 4.20
N VAL A 105 7.38 -8.84 3.28
CA VAL A 105 7.36 -8.52 1.85
C VAL A 105 5.96 -8.72 1.28
N GLU A 106 5.31 -9.85 1.59
CA GLU A 106 3.93 -10.12 1.14
C GLU A 106 2.93 -9.12 1.72
N ILE A 107 3.08 -8.71 2.99
CA ILE A 107 2.27 -7.65 3.59
C ILE A 107 2.46 -6.33 2.84
N ALA A 108 3.71 -5.96 2.55
CA ALA A 108 4.01 -4.74 1.81
C ALA A 108 3.46 -4.76 0.37
N GLU A 109 3.38 -5.93 -0.27
CA GLU A 109 2.70 -6.11 -1.56
C GLU A 109 1.18 -5.89 -1.45
N ALA A 110 0.54 -6.47 -0.44
CA ALA A 110 -0.87 -6.29 -0.18
C ALA A 110 -1.19 -4.80 0.13
N GLU A 111 -0.38 -4.15 0.97
CA GLU A 111 -0.53 -2.72 1.27
C GLU A 111 -0.31 -1.83 0.02
N ARG A 112 0.63 -2.18 -0.85
CA ARG A 112 0.83 -1.50 -2.14
C ARG A 112 -0.39 -1.62 -3.04
N LEU A 113 -0.98 -2.82 -3.13
CA LEU A 113 -2.19 -3.04 -3.92
C LEU A 113 -3.37 -2.24 -3.35
N ALA A 114 -3.57 -2.24 -2.03
CA ALA A 114 -4.60 -1.42 -1.38
C ALA A 114 -4.42 0.08 -1.68
N ALA A 115 -3.18 0.57 -1.63
CA ALA A 115 -2.86 1.95 -1.99
C ALA A 115 -3.14 2.23 -3.47
N ALA A 116 -2.80 1.31 -4.39
CA ALA A 116 -3.07 1.45 -5.83
C ALA A 116 -4.58 1.53 -6.11
N ILE A 117 -5.39 0.66 -5.51
CA ILE A 117 -6.87 0.71 -5.60
C ILE A 117 -7.38 2.08 -5.13
N GLY A 118 -6.92 2.56 -3.97
CA GLY A 118 -7.33 3.85 -3.44
C GLY A 118 -6.90 5.04 -4.31
N VAL A 119 -5.72 4.99 -4.93
CA VAL A 119 -5.25 6.03 -5.87
C VAL A 119 -6.10 5.99 -7.14
N GLN A 120 -6.32 4.81 -7.72
CA GLN A 120 -7.08 4.67 -8.96
C GLN A 120 -8.53 5.14 -8.80
N ARG A 121 -9.19 4.77 -7.69
CA ARG A 121 -10.53 5.28 -7.34
C ARG A 121 -10.58 6.82 -7.36
N ARG A 122 -9.62 7.46 -6.70
CA ARG A 122 -9.53 8.93 -6.67
C ARG A 122 -9.22 9.53 -8.04
N ALA A 123 -8.39 8.86 -8.84
CA ALA A 123 -8.07 9.27 -10.20
C ALA A 123 -9.31 9.24 -11.11
N VAL A 124 -10.11 8.17 -11.04
CA VAL A 124 -11.39 8.06 -11.76
C VAL A 124 -12.35 9.17 -11.36
N ALA A 125 -12.49 9.43 -10.06
CA ALA A 125 -13.35 10.52 -9.56
C ALA A 125 -12.86 11.90 -10.04
N ALA A 126 -11.54 12.18 -9.95
CA ALA A 126 -10.96 13.45 -10.37
C ALA A 126 -11.08 13.67 -11.89
N TYR A 127 -10.86 12.63 -12.69
CA TYR A 127 -11.02 12.70 -14.14
C TYR A 127 -12.47 13.02 -14.53
N ASN A 128 -13.43 12.29 -13.97
CA ASN A 128 -14.84 12.51 -14.28
C ASN A 128 -15.38 13.84 -13.73
N GLN A 129 -14.80 14.34 -12.62
CA GLN A 129 -15.10 15.69 -12.12
C GLN A 129 -14.63 16.77 -13.10
N TRP A 130 -13.45 16.62 -13.71
CA TRP A 130 -12.95 17.52 -14.74
C TRP A 130 -13.80 17.48 -16.00
N VAL A 131 -14.22 16.30 -16.44
CA VAL A 131 -15.16 16.13 -17.57
C VAL A 131 -16.50 16.79 -17.25
N ALA A 132 -17.07 16.56 -16.06
CA ALA A 132 -18.32 17.17 -15.61
C ALA A 132 -18.25 18.71 -15.63
N ALA A 133 -17.15 19.27 -15.10
CA ALA A 133 -16.93 20.71 -15.08
C ALA A 133 -16.86 21.32 -16.50
N GLY A 134 -16.17 20.63 -17.41
CA GLY A 134 -16.11 21.05 -18.82
C GLY A 134 -17.45 21.02 -19.52
N LEU A 135 -18.23 19.94 -19.32
CA LEU A 135 -19.58 19.82 -19.89
C LEU A 135 -20.56 20.86 -19.32
N ARG A 136 -20.49 21.18 -18.02
CA ARG A 136 -21.27 22.26 -17.41
C ARG A 136 -20.91 23.62 -18.02
N LEU A 137 -19.62 23.90 -18.20
CA LEU A 137 -19.18 25.11 -18.87
C LEU A 137 -19.77 25.23 -20.27
N ALA A 138 -19.81 24.14 -21.03
CA ALA A 138 -20.42 24.12 -22.37
C ALA A 138 -21.92 24.48 -22.32
N VAL A 139 -22.68 23.93 -21.38
CA VAL A 139 -24.10 24.28 -21.15
C VAL A 139 -24.29 25.77 -20.86
N TYR A 140 -23.48 26.34 -19.97
CA TYR A 140 -23.62 27.77 -19.63
C TYR A 140 -23.17 28.69 -20.74
N ARG A 141 -22.17 28.33 -21.53
CA ARG A 141 -21.76 29.06 -22.73
C ARG A 141 -22.84 29.06 -23.81
N GLU A 142 -23.51 27.93 -24.03
CA GLU A 142 -24.67 27.82 -24.91
C GLU A 142 -25.79 28.74 -24.45
N LEU A 143 -26.14 28.70 -23.15
CA LEU A 143 -27.17 29.57 -22.56
C LEU A 143 -26.84 31.05 -22.68
N LEU A 144 -25.58 31.44 -22.50
CA LEU A 144 -25.11 32.82 -22.69
C LEU A 144 -25.18 33.22 -24.18
N GLY A 145 -24.79 32.35 -25.10
CA GLY A 145 -24.87 32.57 -26.54
C GLY A 145 -26.27 32.93 -26.98
N ILE A 146 -27.28 32.18 -26.54
CA ILE A 146 -28.70 32.41 -26.83
C ILE A 146 -29.11 33.84 -26.40
N ALA A 147 -28.70 34.32 -25.21
CA ALA A 147 -29.06 35.67 -24.75
C ALA A 147 -28.38 36.77 -25.54
N ARG A 148 -27.11 36.56 -25.92
CA ARG A 148 -26.35 37.52 -26.75
C ARG A 148 -26.93 37.63 -28.16
N GLU A 149 -27.24 36.51 -28.80
CA GLU A 149 -27.89 36.50 -30.12
C GLU A 149 -29.24 37.23 -30.09
N ARG A 150 -30.03 37.02 -29.03
CA ARG A 150 -31.33 37.68 -28.85
C ARG A 150 -31.18 39.20 -28.70
N GLN A 151 -30.09 39.73 -28.13
CA GLN A 151 -29.89 41.17 -27.89
C GLN A 151 -30.04 41.99 -29.18
N ALA A 152 -29.43 41.53 -30.29
CA ALA A 152 -29.50 42.23 -31.57
C ALA A 152 -30.94 42.23 -32.18
N GLY A 153 -31.71 41.16 -31.96
CA GLY A 153 -33.12 41.11 -32.38
C GLY A 153 -34.03 42.03 -31.56
N LEU A 154 -33.83 42.08 -30.23
CA LEU A 154 -34.57 42.94 -29.33
C LEU A 154 -34.28 44.42 -29.61
N GLN A 155 -33.04 44.75 -29.92
CA GLN A 155 -32.65 46.14 -30.25
C GLN A 155 -33.40 46.66 -31.46
N ARG A 156 -33.44 45.87 -32.55
CA ARG A 156 -34.23 46.20 -33.75
C ARG A 156 -35.72 46.41 -33.45
N GLN A 157 -36.34 45.50 -32.66
CA GLN A 157 -37.75 45.60 -32.28
C GLN A 157 -38.07 46.87 -31.46
N VAL A 158 -37.13 47.32 -30.61
CA VAL A 158 -37.26 48.55 -29.85
C VAL A 158 -37.11 49.79 -30.73
N GLU A 159 -36.16 49.78 -31.68
CA GLU A 159 -35.95 50.88 -32.65
C GLU A 159 -37.16 51.04 -33.58
N GLU A 160 -37.82 49.93 -33.96
CA GLU A 160 -39.06 49.89 -34.75
C GLU A 160 -40.32 50.20 -33.90
N GLY A 161 -40.19 50.44 -32.61
CA GLY A 161 -41.33 50.76 -31.72
C GLY A 161 -42.19 49.52 -31.35
N ALA A 162 -41.80 48.32 -31.76
CA ALA A 162 -42.55 47.09 -31.52
C ALA A 162 -42.44 46.56 -30.08
N ARG A 163 -41.43 47.03 -29.31
CA ARG A 163 -41.21 46.65 -27.92
C ARG A 163 -40.77 47.83 -27.06
N PRO A 164 -41.12 47.86 -25.76
CA PRO A 164 -40.70 48.88 -24.84
C PRO A 164 -39.19 48.78 -24.55
N ARG A 165 -38.51 49.89 -24.32
CA ARG A 165 -37.06 49.99 -24.13
C ARG A 165 -36.54 49.20 -22.91
N ILE A 166 -37.38 48.98 -21.90
CA ILE A 166 -37.06 48.24 -20.68
C ILE A 166 -36.59 46.81 -20.97
N ILE A 167 -37.05 46.16 -22.05
CA ILE A 167 -36.69 44.81 -22.43
C ILE A 167 -35.19 44.65 -22.71
N LEU A 168 -34.54 45.74 -23.21
CA LEU A 168 -33.08 45.72 -23.41
C LEU A 168 -32.33 45.67 -22.08
N THR A 169 -32.83 46.37 -21.05
CA THR A 169 -32.25 46.34 -19.69
C THR A 169 -32.44 44.97 -19.05
N GLU A 170 -33.61 44.37 -19.24
CA GLU A 170 -33.88 43.01 -18.74
C GLU A 170 -32.97 41.96 -19.39
N ASN A 171 -32.78 42.04 -20.74
CA ASN A 171 -31.88 41.12 -21.42
C ASN A 171 -30.40 41.37 -21.05
N ALA A 172 -29.99 42.63 -20.86
CA ALA A 172 -28.63 42.96 -20.38
C ALA A 172 -28.39 42.40 -18.98
N GLN A 173 -29.35 42.46 -18.08
CA GLN A 173 -29.28 41.84 -16.76
C GLN A 173 -29.13 40.28 -16.87
N ASN A 174 -29.90 39.66 -17.76
CA ASN A 174 -29.80 38.23 -18.01
C ASN A 174 -28.41 37.84 -18.57
N ILE A 175 -27.86 38.61 -19.49
CA ILE A 175 -26.52 38.41 -20.03
C ILE A 175 -25.50 38.43 -18.88
N LEU A 176 -25.50 39.46 -18.01
CA LEU A 176 -24.58 39.56 -16.86
C LEU A 176 -24.72 38.37 -15.89
N ARG A 177 -25.95 37.93 -15.62
CA ARG A 177 -26.20 36.77 -14.79
C ARG A 177 -25.62 35.49 -15.41
N ARG A 178 -25.81 35.29 -16.72
CA ARG A 178 -25.27 34.14 -17.46
C ARG A 178 -23.74 34.20 -17.60
N GLU A 179 -23.16 35.37 -17.74
CA GLU A 179 -21.70 35.58 -17.67
C GLU A 179 -21.13 35.17 -16.30
N THR A 180 -21.83 35.48 -15.23
CA THR A 180 -21.44 35.04 -13.89
C THR A 180 -21.44 33.52 -13.76
N LEU A 181 -22.42 32.80 -14.36
CA LEU A 181 -22.44 31.36 -14.40
C LEU A 181 -21.27 30.77 -15.20
N VAL A 182 -20.95 31.39 -16.34
CA VAL A 182 -19.79 30.96 -17.15
C VAL A 182 -18.49 31.19 -16.36
N ALA A 183 -18.30 32.34 -15.73
CA ALA A 183 -17.08 32.62 -14.95
C ALA A 183 -16.90 31.65 -13.78
N ARG A 184 -17.96 31.29 -13.08
CA ARG A 184 -17.93 30.24 -12.04
C ARG A 184 -17.58 28.88 -12.60
N ALA A 185 -18.18 28.49 -13.72
CA ALA A 185 -17.89 27.20 -14.36
C ALA A 185 -16.46 27.12 -14.90
N GLU A 186 -15.88 28.24 -15.36
CA GLU A 186 -14.47 28.33 -15.74
C GLU A 186 -13.54 28.16 -14.53
N GLN A 187 -13.89 28.73 -13.39
CA GLN A 187 -13.19 28.52 -12.12
C GLN A 187 -13.25 27.04 -11.70
N ASP A 188 -14.43 26.42 -11.73
CA ASP A 188 -14.64 25.03 -11.36
C ASP A 188 -13.83 24.08 -12.27
N LEU A 189 -13.79 24.36 -13.57
CA LEU A 189 -12.99 23.61 -14.55
C LEU A 189 -11.49 23.73 -14.24
N ALA A 190 -11.01 24.91 -13.94
CA ALA A 190 -9.60 25.13 -13.60
C ALA A 190 -9.21 24.41 -12.29
N GLN A 191 -10.09 24.41 -11.27
CA GLN A 191 -9.88 23.68 -10.03
C GLN A 191 -9.89 22.16 -10.25
N ALA A 192 -10.82 21.66 -11.05
CA ALA A 192 -10.89 20.24 -11.40
C ALA A 192 -9.65 19.79 -12.20
N ALA A 193 -9.16 20.60 -13.13
CA ALA A 193 -7.91 20.36 -13.86
C ALA A 193 -6.70 20.30 -12.91
N ASN A 194 -6.65 21.20 -11.93
CA ASN A 194 -5.59 21.19 -10.91
C ASN A 194 -5.65 19.94 -10.03
N THR A 195 -6.83 19.49 -9.64
CA THR A 195 -7.02 18.24 -8.86
C THR A 195 -6.60 17.01 -9.69
N LEU A 196 -6.99 16.95 -10.96
CA LEU A 196 -6.62 15.84 -11.86
C LEU A 196 -5.11 15.77 -12.09
N SER A 197 -4.40 16.89 -12.09
CA SER A 197 -2.94 16.90 -12.27
C SER A 197 -2.17 16.12 -11.20
N LEU A 198 -2.75 15.86 -10.04
CA LEU A 198 -2.15 15.02 -9.00
C LEU A 198 -2.03 13.55 -9.44
N PHE A 199 -2.88 13.12 -10.36
CA PHE A 199 -2.95 11.74 -10.88
C PHE A 199 -2.40 11.62 -12.30
N TRP A 200 -2.27 12.72 -13.03
CA TRP A 200 -1.72 12.75 -14.38
C TRP A 200 -0.29 13.29 -14.34
N ARG A 201 0.66 12.41 -14.64
CA ARG A 201 2.08 12.71 -14.57
C ARG A 201 2.73 12.65 -15.95
N ASP A 202 3.74 13.49 -16.17
CA ASP A 202 4.62 13.39 -17.34
C ASP A 202 5.69 12.30 -17.18
N GLY A 203 6.58 12.16 -18.18
CA GLY A 203 7.65 11.18 -18.18
C GLY A 203 8.66 11.35 -17.04
N ASP A 204 8.80 12.55 -16.48
CA ASP A 204 9.67 12.88 -15.35
C ASP A 204 8.96 12.74 -14.00
N GLY A 205 7.68 12.36 -14.01
CA GLY A 205 6.86 12.17 -12.82
C GLY A 205 6.31 13.47 -12.22
N LEU A 206 6.37 14.60 -12.95
CA LEU A 206 5.81 15.88 -12.53
C LEU A 206 4.30 15.95 -12.83
N PRO A 207 3.51 16.68 -12.01
CA PRO A 207 2.09 16.87 -12.28
C PRO A 207 1.86 17.62 -13.60
N ARG A 208 1.04 17.04 -14.49
CA ARG A 208 0.63 17.65 -15.76
C ARG A 208 -0.83 18.06 -15.68
N LYS A 209 -1.11 19.33 -15.98
CA LYS A 209 -2.50 19.81 -16.08
C LYS A 209 -3.09 19.43 -17.44
N PRO A 210 -4.33 18.89 -17.47
CA PRO A 210 -5.02 18.64 -18.72
C PRO A 210 -5.37 19.96 -19.42
N GLU A 211 -5.29 19.96 -20.73
CA GLU A 211 -5.70 21.09 -21.58
C GLU A 211 -7.19 21.02 -21.89
N VAL A 212 -7.83 22.17 -22.03
CA VAL A 212 -9.27 22.25 -22.36
C VAL A 212 -9.57 21.54 -23.69
N ALA A 213 -8.63 21.56 -24.65
CA ALA A 213 -8.76 20.87 -25.93
C ALA A 213 -8.85 19.34 -25.81
N GLN A 214 -8.44 18.79 -24.67
CA GLN A 214 -8.50 17.34 -24.39
C GLN A 214 -9.81 16.91 -23.72
N LEU A 215 -10.73 17.85 -23.46
CA LEU A 215 -12.03 17.55 -22.88
C LEU A 215 -12.85 16.67 -23.83
N PRO A 216 -13.36 15.50 -23.37
CA PRO A 216 -14.27 14.71 -24.17
C PRO A 216 -15.64 15.38 -24.25
N SER A 217 -16.36 15.13 -25.36
CA SER A 217 -17.71 15.65 -25.59
C SER A 217 -18.80 14.94 -24.75
N SER A 218 -18.45 13.86 -24.09
CA SER A 218 -19.34 13.08 -23.19
C SER A 218 -18.52 12.33 -22.13
N PHE A 219 -19.17 11.87 -21.07
CA PHE A 219 -18.51 10.99 -20.12
C PHE A 219 -18.05 9.69 -20.79
N PRO A 220 -16.83 9.21 -20.54
CA PRO A 220 -16.39 7.90 -20.98
C PRO A 220 -17.22 6.80 -20.32
N ALA A 221 -17.32 5.65 -21.01
CA ALA A 221 -17.95 4.48 -20.40
C ALA A 221 -17.11 4.00 -19.22
N PHE A 222 -17.76 3.80 -18.08
CA PHE A 222 -17.16 3.13 -16.93
C PHE A 222 -17.84 1.77 -16.76
N ALA A 223 -17.03 0.72 -16.57
CA ALA A 223 -17.55 -0.62 -16.36
C ALA A 223 -18.27 -0.68 -15.01
N ILE A 224 -19.55 -1.09 -15.02
CA ILE A 224 -20.28 -1.31 -13.76
C ILE A 224 -19.83 -2.66 -13.22
N PRO A 225 -19.25 -2.72 -11.98
CA PRO A 225 -18.83 -3.97 -11.38
C PRO A 225 -20.02 -4.94 -11.28
N THR A 226 -19.81 -6.19 -11.63
CA THR A 226 -20.77 -7.26 -11.35
C THR A 226 -20.84 -7.45 -9.84
N GLY A 227 -21.91 -7.01 -9.23
CA GLY A 227 -22.30 -6.93 -7.82
C GLY A 227 -21.50 -7.71 -6.76
N PRO A 228 -21.79 -7.49 -5.47
CA PRO A 228 -20.98 -8.03 -4.36
C PRO A 228 -21.09 -9.56 -4.31
N THR A 229 -20.02 -10.25 -4.60
CA THR A 229 -19.89 -11.69 -4.38
C THR A 229 -19.04 -11.92 -3.12
N ARG A 230 -19.33 -12.95 -2.34
CA ARG A 230 -18.44 -13.43 -1.26
C ARG A 230 -17.00 -13.68 -1.76
N GLN A 231 -16.83 -13.91 -3.05
CA GLN A 231 -15.52 -14.01 -3.71
C GLN A 231 -14.73 -12.68 -3.70
N ALA A 232 -15.41 -11.54 -3.67
CA ALA A 232 -14.76 -10.23 -3.56
C ALA A 232 -13.97 -10.07 -2.25
N LEU A 233 -14.41 -10.69 -1.15
CA LEU A 233 -13.68 -10.68 0.13
C LEU A 233 -12.33 -11.39 0.03
N ALA A 234 -12.25 -12.49 -0.72
CA ALA A 234 -11.03 -13.29 -0.86
C ALA A 234 -9.90 -12.54 -1.63
N GLY A 235 -10.27 -11.59 -2.48
CA GLY A 235 -9.33 -10.78 -3.27
C GLY A 235 -8.85 -9.50 -2.55
N ARG A 236 -9.42 -9.18 -1.39
CA ARG A 236 -9.12 -7.90 -0.72
C ARG A 236 -7.72 -7.89 -0.08
N PRO A 237 -6.89 -6.90 -0.46
CA PRO A 237 -5.51 -6.84 0.04
C PRO A 237 -5.41 -6.50 1.53
N ASP A 238 -6.38 -5.78 2.11
CA ASP A 238 -6.44 -5.48 3.55
C ASP A 238 -6.70 -6.73 4.41
N LEU A 239 -7.62 -7.61 3.99
CA LEU A 239 -7.85 -8.91 4.64
C LEU A 239 -6.63 -9.83 4.48
N ARG A 240 -6.01 -9.87 3.30
CA ARG A 240 -4.77 -10.62 3.08
C ARG A 240 -3.65 -10.15 4.03
N ALA A 241 -3.49 -8.84 4.22
CA ALA A 241 -2.51 -8.32 5.17
C ALA A 241 -2.78 -8.77 6.62
N ILE A 242 -4.05 -8.85 7.03
CA ILE A 242 -4.43 -9.36 8.35
C ILE A 242 -4.09 -10.85 8.47
N ASP A 243 -4.37 -11.67 7.46
CA ASP A 243 -4.03 -13.10 7.45
C ASP A 243 -2.53 -13.35 7.54
N LEU A 244 -1.74 -12.56 6.82
CA LEU A 244 -0.28 -12.65 6.89
C LEU A 244 0.25 -12.27 8.28
N ARG A 245 -0.33 -11.24 8.92
CA ARG A 245 0.00 -10.88 10.32
C ARG A 245 -0.40 -11.97 11.31
N LEU A 246 -1.53 -12.64 11.07
CA LEU A 246 -1.94 -13.79 11.87
C LEU A 246 -0.90 -14.92 11.75
N ASN A 247 -0.40 -15.19 10.55
CA ASN A 247 0.66 -16.17 10.30
C ASN A 247 1.96 -15.77 11.03
N GLN A 248 2.36 -14.52 11.01
CA GLN A 248 3.53 -14.02 11.77
C GLN A 248 3.37 -14.26 13.27
N THR A 249 2.18 -13.98 13.82
CA THR A 249 1.89 -14.19 15.24
C THR A 249 1.83 -15.69 15.59
N ALA A 250 1.33 -16.53 14.69
CA ALA A 250 1.37 -18.00 14.84
C ALA A 250 2.81 -18.54 14.83
N ASN A 251 3.68 -18.00 13.97
CA ASN A 251 5.11 -18.31 13.97
C ASN A 251 5.77 -17.89 15.30
N ARG A 252 5.38 -16.74 15.84
CA ARG A 252 5.85 -16.27 17.16
C ARG A 252 5.42 -17.23 18.26
N LEU A 253 4.18 -17.70 18.25
CA LEU A 253 3.68 -18.68 19.20
C LEU A 253 4.48 -19.99 19.12
N ALA A 254 4.85 -20.43 17.93
CA ALA A 254 5.70 -21.61 17.75
C ALA A 254 7.09 -21.42 18.36
N LEU A 255 7.70 -20.24 18.19
CA LEU A 255 8.97 -19.88 18.83
C LEU A 255 8.84 -19.83 20.37
N ASP A 256 7.78 -19.20 20.89
CA ASP A 256 7.55 -19.12 22.33
C ASP A 256 7.30 -20.50 22.96
N ARG A 257 6.60 -21.38 22.27
CA ARG A 257 6.44 -22.81 22.67
C ARG A 257 7.76 -23.56 22.65
N ASN A 258 8.63 -23.31 21.67
CA ASN A 258 9.97 -23.89 21.62
C ASN A 258 10.80 -23.51 22.86
N ALA A 259 10.61 -22.32 23.42
CA ALA A 259 11.28 -21.87 24.63
C ALA A 259 10.87 -22.65 25.90
N LEU A 260 9.81 -23.47 25.87
CA LEU A 260 9.47 -24.41 26.97
C LEU A 260 10.36 -25.66 26.96
N LEU A 261 10.97 -25.98 25.82
CA LEU A 261 11.83 -27.17 25.72
C LEU A 261 13.15 -26.95 26.48
N PRO A 262 13.71 -28.01 27.10
CA PRO A 262 15.09 -27.97 27.60
C PRO A 262 16.05 -27.65 26.44
N ARG A 263 17.11 -26.93 26.73
CA ARG A 263 18.22 -26.78 25.79
C ARG A 263 19.16 -27.96 25.95
N LEU A 264 19.40 -28.65 24.87
CA LEU A 264 20.36 -29.75 24.79
C LEU A 264 21.17 -29.53 23.50
N ASP A 265 22.42 -29.13 23.67
CA ASP A 265 23.33 -28.92 22.57
C ASP A 265 24.44 -30.00 22.61
N VAL A 266 24.74 -30.53 21.47
CA VAL A 266 25.93 -31.37 21.24
C VAL A 266 26.97 -30.56 20.52
N LYS A 267 28.17 -30.51 21.11
CA LYS A 267 29.37 -29.97 20.45
C LYS A 267 30.23 -31.12 20.01
N VAL A 268 30.62 -31.15 18.74
CA VAL A 268 31.62 -32.06 18.21
C VAL A 268 32.75 -31.21 17.66
N GLU A 269 33.97 -31.49 18.07
CA GLU A 269 35.15 -30.77 17.64
C GLU A 269 36.29 -31.75 17.37
N ALA A 270 37.02 -31.51 16.31
CA ALA A 270 38.24 -32.21 15.95
C ALA A 270 39.35 -31.18 15.79
N SER A 271 40.52 -31.49 16.35
CA SER A 271 41.70 -30.64 16.23
C SER A 271 42.97 -31.42 16.09
N GLN A 272 43.97 -30.78 15.51
CA GLN A 272 45.29 -31.31 15.33
C GLN A 272 46.35 -30.18 15.46
N ASP A 273 47.23 -30.38 16.42
CA ASP A 273 48.47 -29.57 16.50
C ASP A 273 49.48 -30.00 15.46
N LEU A 274 50.14 -29.06 14.83
CA LEU A 274 51.08 -29.24 13.72
C LEU A 274 52.52 -28.87 14.12
N GLY A 275 53.48 -29.65 13.66
CA GLY A 275 54.90 -29.34 13.88
C GLY A 275 55.46 -29.88 15.22
N ALA A 276 56.68 -29.44 15.54
CA ALA A 276 57.34 -29.81 16.78
C ALA A 276 56.74 -29.10 18.01
N ILE A 277 57.01 -29.62 19.21
CA ILE A 277 56.60 -29.03 20.47
C ILE A 277 57.27 -27.68 20.62
N GLY A 278 56.49 -26.62 20.90
CA GLY A 278 57.03 -25.27 21.17
C GLY A 278 57.65 -25.14 22.57
N GLU A 279 58.44 -24.06 22.78
CA GLU A 279 59.04 -23.78 24.09
C GLU A 279 58.00 -23.63 25.19
N GLY A 280 58.22 -24.29 26.32
CA GLY A 280 57.35 -24.24 27.50
C GLY A 280 56.10 -25.09 27.43
N GLY A 281 55.90 -25.86 26.32
CA GLY A 281 54.70 -26.68 26.12
C GLY A 281 54.92 -28.13 26.47
N ARG A 282 53.78 -28.86 26.59
CA ARG A 282 53.77 -30.33 26.65
C ARG A 282 53.49 -30.91 25.26
N SER A 283 53.90 -32.13 25.03
CA SER A 283 53.59 -32.82 23.76
C SER A 283 52.09 -32.88 23.48
N ARG A 284 51.68 -32.36 22.31
CA ARG A 284 50.28 -32.43 21.80
C ARG A 284 50.27 -33.13 20.44
N ASN A 285 51.05 -34.21 20.35
CA ASN A 285 51.10 -35.03 19.14
C ASN A 285 49.88 -35.95 19.11
N GLY A 286 49.05 -35.76 18.12
CA GLY A 286 47.91 -36.63 17.87
C GLY A 286 46.66 -35.85 17.44
N PHE A 287 45.74 -36.56 16.84
CA PHE A 287 44.41 -36.05 16.52
C PHE A 287 43.57 -36.08 17.79
N GLU A 288 42.97 -34.95 18.10
CA GLU A 288 42.07 -34.81 19.25
C GLU A 288 40.62 -34.73 18.75
N SER A 289 39.73 -35.48 19.36
CA SER A 289 38.29 -35.37 19.15
C SER A 289 37.56 -35.13 20.46
N ILE A 290 36.72 -34.13 20.50
CA ILE A 290 35.98 -33.72 21.69
C ILE A 290 34.49 -33.80 21.37
N VAL A 291 33.75 -34.53 22.20
CA VAL A 291 32.28 -34.52 22.20
C VAL A 291 31.82 -33.92 23.52
N GLY A 292 31.11 -32.83 23.46
CA GLY A 292 30.56 -32.15 24.64
C GLY A 292 29.03 -32.08 24.59
N LEU A 293 28.42 -32.16 25.76
CA LEU A 293 26.97 -32.02 25.96
C LEU A 293 26.72 -30.80 26.85
N ASN A 294 25.84 -29.91 26.40
CA ASN A 294 25.39 -28.80 27.23
C ASN A 294 23.87 -28.95 27.45
N PHE A 295 23.46 -29.12 28.69
CA PHE A 295 22.05 -29.22 29.06
C PHE A 295 21.67 -28.12 30.02
N SER A 296 20.53 -27.46 29.73
CA SER A 296 20.00 -26.39 30.59
C SER A 296 18.47 -26.34 30.48
N VAL A 297 17.81 -26.21 31.62
CA VAL A 297 16.35 -26.06 31.68
C VAL A 297 15.94 -25.14 32.81
N PRO A 298 15.18 -24.06 32.55
CA PRO A 298 14.58 -23.26 33.59
C PRO A 298 13.40 -24.03 34.22
N LEU A 299 13.42 -24.24 35.54
CA LEU A 299 12.42 -25.09 36.22
C LEU A 299 11.02 -24.44 36.20
N GLU A 300 10.89 -23.17 36.51
CA GLU A 300 9.59 -22.49 36.60
C GLU A 300 8.99 -22.12 35.24
N ARG A 301 9.82 -21.88 34.24
CA ARG A 301 9.41 -21.52 32.86
C ARG A 301 8.43 -20.34 32.76
N ARG A 302 8.39 -19.46 33.77
CA ARG A 302 7.42 -18.35 33.87
C ARG A 302 7.49 -17.43 32.66
N ALA A 303 8.71 -17.08 32.21
CA ALA A 303 8.92 -16.21 31.06
C ALA A 303 8.35 -16.80 29.76
N ALA A 304 8.56 -18.11 29.50
CA ALA A 304 8.02 -18.77 28.33
C ALA A 304 6.48 -18.89 28.39
N ARG A 305 5.94 -19.27 29.56
CA ARG A 305 4.47 -19.33 29.76
C ARG A 305 3.82 -17.96 29.59
N GLY A 306 4.44 -16.89 30.12
CA GLY A 306 3.95 -15.53 29.97
C GLY A 306 3.90 -15.09 28.50
N ARG A 307 4.98 -15.33 27.73
CA ARG A 307 4.99 -15.05 26.27
C ARG A 307 3.94 -15.84 25.51
N ILE A 308 3.78 -17.14 25.81
CA ILE A 308 2.73 -17.98 25.17
C ILE A 308 1.34 -17.40 25.45
N ALA A 309 1.05 -17.04 26.70
CA ALA A 309 -0.24 -16.44 27.05
C ALA A 309 -0.48 -15.12 26.30
N GLN A 310 0.54 -14.25 26.26
CA GLN A 310 0.50 -12.99 25.53
C GLN A 310 0.26 -13.21 24.02
N THR A 311 1.06 -14.07 23.38
CA THR A 311 0.95 -14.32 21.93
C THR A 311 -0.36 -15.03 21.58
N SER A 312 -0.86 -15.92 22.46
CA SER A 312 -2.19 -16.54 22.26
C SER A 312 -3.31 -15.51 22.32
N ALA A 313 -3.28 -14.60 23.28
CA ALA A 313 -4.27 -13.51 23.38
C ALA A 313 -4.18 -12.55 22.17
N GLU A 314 -2.98 -12.32 21.62
CA GLU A 314 -2.78 -11.52 20.40
C GLU A 314 -3.40 -12.21 19.17
N ILE A 315 -3.26 -13.53 19.03
CA ILE A 315 -3.92 -14.31 17.97
C ILE A 315 -5.44 -14.17 18.08
N ASP A 316 -6.01 -14.31 19.28
CA ASP A 316 -7.44 -14.14 19.50
C ASP A 316 -7.90 -12.73 19.14
N ALA A 317 -7.14 -11.70 19.53
CA ALA A 317 -7.44 -10.30 19.22
C ALA A 317 -7.39 -10.03 17.70
N ILE A 318 -6.37 -10.52 16.97
CA ILE A 318 -6.26 -10.39 15.52
C ILE A 318 -7.42 -11.13 14.82
N THR A 319 -7.77 -12.33 15.30
CA THR A 319 -8.88 -13.12 14.76
C THR A 319 -10.22 -12.39 14.89
N ARG A 320 -10.49 -11.80 16.08
CA ARG A 320 -11.70 -10.99 16.29
C ARG A 320 -11.69 -9.73 15.45
N ARG A 321 -10.53 -9.07 15.32
CA ARG A 321 -10.39 -7.90 14.44
C ARG A 321 -10.64 -8.27 12.98
N LYS A 322 -10.13 -9.41 12.51
CA LYS A 322 -10.41 -9.91 11.15
C LYS A 322 -11.90 -10.07 10.93
N GLN A 323 -12.59 -10.77 11.84
CA GLN A 323 -14.04 -10.97 11.75
C GLN A 323 -14.80 -9.64 11.69
N ALA A 324 -14.49 -8.69 12.59
CA ALA A 324 -15.13 -7.36 12.58
C ALA A 324 -14.84 -6.59 11.28
N THR A 325 -13.62 -6.70 10.74
CA THR A 325 -13.27 -6.07 9.46
C THR A 325 -14.03 -6.71 8.30
N GLU A 326 -14.19 -8.03 8.26
CA GLU A 326 -14.99 -8.72 7.24
C GLU A 326 -16.45 -8.27 7.27
N GLU A 327 -17.05 -8.19 8.46
CA GLU A 327 -18.43 -7.70 8.65
C GLU A 327 -18.58 -6.23 8.20
N GLN A 328 -17.61 -5.39 8.54
CA GLN A 328 -17.59 -3.98 8.12
C GLN A 328 -17.48 -3.83 6.60
N ILE A 329 -16.63 -4.63 5.94
CA ILE A 329 -16.46 -4.63 4.49
C ILE A 329 -17.76 -5.07 3.80
N VAL A 330 -18.43 -6.10 4.30
CA VAL A 330 -19.72 -6.55 3.76
C VAL A 330 -20.75 -5.42 3.82
N ALA A 331 -20.87 -4.77 4.98
CA ALA A 331 -21.81 -3.66 5.16
C ALA A 331 -21.46 -2.46 4.27
N GLU A 332 -20.16 -2.15 4.08
CA GLU A 332 -19.68 -1.11 3.17
C GLU A 332 -20.07 -1.41 1.71
N ILE A 333 -19.78 -2.62 1.23
CA ILE A 333 -20.13 -3.05 -0.13
C ILE A 333 -21.63 -3.00 -0.36
N GLU A 334 -22.43 -3.48 0.58
CA GLU A 334 -23.91 -3.42 0.50
C GLU A 334 -24.41 -1.97 0.45
N GLY A 335 -23.87 -1.09 1.28
CA GLY A 335 -24.18 0.34 1.28
C GLY A 335 -23.87 0.98 -0.08
N ILE A 336 -22.67 0.77 -0.61
CA ILE A 336 -22.27 1.30 -1.92
C ILE A 336 -23.14 0.70 -3.05
N ALA A 337 -23.48 -0.58 -2.98
CA ALA A 337 -24.38 -1.20 -3.97
C ALA A 337 -25.80 -0.58 -3.97
N ILE A 338 -26.27 -0.13 -2.81
CA ILE A 338 -27.52 0.65 -2.71
C ILE A 338 -27.35 2.00 -3.41
N ASP A 339 -26.22 2.69 -3.16
CA ASP A 339 -25.93 3.99 -3.79
C ASP A 339 -25.80 3.88 -5.32
N VAL A 340 -25.16 2.82 -5.84
CA VAL A 340 -25.05 2.58 -7.29
C VAL A 340 -26.45 2.42 -7.92
N ARG A 341 -27.33 1.62 -7.30
CA ARG A 341 -28.72 1.45 -7.81
C ARG A 341 -29.51 2.76 -7.75
N ALA A 342 -29.38 3.51 -6.66
CA ALA A 342 -30.08 4.78 -6.48
C ALA A 342 -29.58 5.83 -7.49
N THR A 343 -28.26 5.97 -7.66
CA THR A 343 -27.67 6.93 -8.59
C THR A 343 -27.96 6.59 -10.04
N ALA A 344 -27.99 5.31 -10.44
CA ALA A 344 -28.41 4.89 -11.78
C ALA A 344 -29.87 5.28 -12.09
N ARG A 345 -30.76 5.10 -11.11
CA ARG A 345 -32.15 5.55 -11.26
C ARG A 345 -32.28 7.07 -11.36
N LEU A 346 -31.54 7.81 -10.51
CA LEU A 346 -31.52 9.27 -10.54
C LEU A 346 -30.95 9.80 -11.86
N GLU A 347 -29.93 9.17 -12.42
CA GLU A 347 -29.38 9.49 -13.73
C GLU A 347 -30.44 9.36 -14.83
N THR A 348 -31.19 8.22 -14.83
CA THR A 348 -32.25 7.99 -15.79
C THR A 348 -33.35 9.07 -15.71
N LEU A 349 -33.79 9.41 -14.49
CA LEU A 349 -34.81 10.44 -14.27
C LEU A 349 -34.32 11.83 -14.66
N ALA A 350 -33.08 12.19 -14.31
CA ALA A 350 -32.49 13.46 -14.67
C ALA A 350 -32.28 13.63 -16.19
N ALA A 351 -31.93 12.53 -16.89
CA ALA A 351 -31.87 12.54 -18.35
C ALA A 351 -33.24 12.77 -18.97
N GLN A 352 -34.29 12.14 -18.49
CA GLN A 352 -35.67 12.36 -18.95
C GLN A 352 -36.13 13.80 -18.67
N GLU A 353 -35.84 14.34 -17.50
CA GLU A 353 -36.14 15.75 -17.14
C GLU A 353 -35.43 16.72 -18.10
N ARG A 354 -34.13 16.51 -18.36
CA ARG A 354 -33.35 17.31 -19.32
C ARG A 354 -34.03 17.33 -20.68
N ASP A 355 -34.41 16.15 -21.20
CA ASP A 355 -34.98 16.04 -22.54
C ASP A 355 -36.35 16.77 -22.63
N ARG A 356 -37.19 16.65 -21.61
CA ARG A 356 -38.46 17.39 -21.55
C ARG A 356 -38.27 18.90 -21.36
N ALA A 357 -37.34 19.32 -20.53
CA ALA A 357 -37.04 20.74 -20.33
C ALA A 357 -36.50 21.38 -21.62
N ARG A 358 -35.65 20.67 -22.38
CA ARG A 358 -35.13 21.11 -23.67
C ARG A 358 -36.24 21.20 -24.73
N GLU A 359 -37.13 20.24 -24.78
CA GLU A 359 -38.31 20.27 -25.68
C GLU A 359 -39.18 21.50 -25.39
N LEU A 360 -39.49 21.78 -24.12
CA LEU A 360 -40.26 22.96 -23.70
C LEU A 360 -39.55 24.27 -24.04
N ALA A 361 -38.23 24.36 -23.77
CA ALA A 361 -37.48 25.57 -24.09
C ALA A 361 -37.45 25.84 -25.59
N THR A 362 -37.24 24.79 -26.42
CA THR A 362 -37.24 24.91 -27.89
C THR A 362 -38.62 25.31 -28.42
N ALA A 363 -39.71 24.77 -27.87
CA ALA A 363 -41.06 25.12 -28.24
C ALA A 363 -41.36 26.61 -27.88
N GLU A 364 -40.95 27.06 -26.68
CA GLU A 364 -41.16 28.44 -26.23
C GLU A 364 -40.31 29.45 -27.00
N GLN A 365 -39.07 29.08 -27.41
CA GLN A 365 -38.25 29.94 -28.30
C GLN A 365 -38.94 30.15 -29.65
N ARG A 366 -39.54 29.13 -30.24
CA ARG A 366 -40.33 29.25 -31.49
C ARG A 366 -41.56 30.15 -31.32
N ARG A 367 -42.32 29.98 -30.22
CA ARG A 367 -43.47 30.82 -29.86
C ARG A 367 -43.07 32.29 -29.69
N PHE A 368 -41.95 32.52 -28.98
CA PHE A 368 -41.45 33.87 -28.78
C PHE A 368 -41.00 34.55 -30.10
N GLY A 369 -40.32 33.76 -30.98
CA GLY A 369 -39.96 34.25 -32.32
C GLY A 369 -41.17 34.58 -33.21
N ALA A 370 -42.31 33.86 -33.04
CA ALA A 370 -43.57 34.14 -33.71
C ALA A 370 -44.44 35.23 -33.01
N GLY A 371 -43.97 35.84 -31.95
CA GLY A 371 -44.68 36.85 -31.18
C GLY A 371 -45.82 36.32 -30.26
N ALA A 372 -45.89 35.00 -30.09
CA ALA A 372 -46.91 34.30 -29.32
C ALA A 372 -46.48 33.91 -27.89
N SER A 373 -45.41 34.52 -27.38
CA SER A 373 -44.89 34.34 -26.02
C SER A 373 -44.22 35.64 -25.51
N ASP A 374 -44.08 35.72 -24.17
CA ASP A 374 -43.40 36.82 -23.52
C ASP A 374 -41.91 36.54 -23.23
N PHE A 375 -41.15 37.58 -22.97
CA PHE A 375 -39.73 37.54 -22.71
C PHE A 375 -39.41 36.79 -21.40
N PHE A 376 -40.25 36.96 -20.40
CA PHE A 376 -40.02 36.30 -19.10
C PHE A 376 -40.15 34.76 -19.22
N LEU A 377 -41.20 34.30 -19.91
CA LEU A 377 -41.46 32.88 -20.05
C LEU A 377 -40.35 32.16 -20.86
N VAL A 378 -39.89 32.76 -21.97
CA VAL A 378 -38.79 32.15 -22.76
C VAL A 378 -37.50 32.05 -21.95
N ASN A 379 -37.14 33.11 -21.20
CA ASN A 379 -35.95 33.10 -20.34
C ASN A 379 -36.06 32.03 -19.25
N THR A 380 -37.21 31.91 -18.58
CA THR A 380 -37.47 30.91 -17.56
C THR A 380 -37.34 29.48 -18.09
N ARG A 381 -37.84 29.21 -19.31
CA ARG A 381 -37.73 27.92 -19.97
C ARG A 381 -36.28 27.56 -20.33
N GLU A 382 -35.52 28.54 -20.83
CA GLU A 382 -34.09 28.37 -21.15
C GLU A 382 -33.26 28.07 -19.90
N GLU A 383 -33.46 28.82 -18.82
CA GLU A 383 -32.79 28.56 -17.54
C GLU A 383 -33.16 27.20 -16.96
N THR A 384 -34.46 26.85 -17.00
CA THR A 384 -34.89 25.54 -16.55
C THR A 384 -34.25 24.39 -17.35
N ALA A 385 -34.11 24.58 -18.68
CA ALA A 385 -33.46 23.59 -19.55
C ALA A 385 -31.95 23.46 -19.26
N ALA A 386 -31.25 24.58 -19.03
CA ALA A 386 -29.85 24.58 -18.64
C ALA A 386 -29.64 23.92 -17.27
N ASP A 387 -30.46 24.24 -16.28
CA ASP A 387 -30.41 23.65 -14.95
C ASP A 387 -30.69 22.14 -15.00
N ALA A 388 -31.67 21.70 -15.80
CA ALA A 388 -31.95 20.27 -16.01
C ALA A 388 -30.77 19.55 -16.69
N ALA A 389 -30.11 20.21 -17.65
CA ALA A 389 -28.91 19.67 -18.30
C ALA A 389 -27.76 19.50 -17.29
N VAL A 390 -27.53 20.50 -16.44
CA VAL A 390 -26.50 20.41 -15.39
C VAL A 390 -26.84 19.31 -14.36
N ARG A 391 -28.12 19.21 -13.92
CA ARG A 391 -28.54 18.12 -13.04
C ARG A 391 -28.32 16.73 -13.66
N ALA A 392 -28.54 16.57 -14.95
CA ALA A 392 -28.29 15.30 -15.65
C ALA A 392 -26.79 14.96 -15.70
N LEU A 393 -25.93 15.96 -15.92
CA LEU A 393 -24.47 15.78 -15.87
C LEU A 393 -24.03 15.39 -14.45
N ASP A 394 -24.58 16.03 -13.41
CA ASP A 394 -24.26 15.74 -12.01
C ASP A 394 -24.72 14.35 -11.60
N ALA A 395 -25.90 13.94 -12.06
CA ALA A 395 -26.42 12.60 -11.78
C ALA A 395 -25.53 11.52 -12.46
N ARG A 396 -25.10 11.75 -13.69
CA ARG A 396 -24.17 10.86 -14.39
C ARG A 396 -22.82 10.77 -13.67
N TYR A 397 -22.25 11.90 -13.32
CA TYR A 397 -20.99 11.94 -12.54
C TYR A 397 -21.11 11.13 -11.24
N ARG A 398 -22.19 11.34 -10.46
CA ARG A 398 -22.40 10.60 -9.19
C ARG A 398 -22.53 9.10 -9.41
N ASN A 399 -23.19 8.66 -10.47
CA ASN A 399 -23.32 7.25 -10.80
C ASN A 399 -21.94 6.62 -11.15
N ILE A 400 -21.10 7.32 -11.91
CA ILE A 400 -19.74 6.87 -12.22
C ILE A 400 -18.89 6.77 -10.95
N VAL A 401 -18.95 7.77 -10.06
CA VAL A 401 -18.19 7.74 -8.79
C VAL A 401 -18.67 6.59 -7.90
N ALA A 402 -19.98 6.40 -7.74
CA ALA A 402 -20.52 5.27 -6.97
C ALA A 402 -20.10 3.90 -7.55
N SER A 403 -20.06 3.79 -8.88
CA SER A 403 -19.59 2.57 -9.54
C SER A 403 -18.08 2.34 -9.33
N ALA A 404 -17.26 3.39 -9.35
CA ALA A 404 -15.84 3.32 -9.02
C ALA A 404 -15.60 2.99 -7.53
N ASP A 405 -16.43 3.51 -6.64
CA ASP A 405 -16.40 3.17 -5.21
C ASP A 405 -16.73 1.68 -5.00
N LEU A 406 -17.72 1.15 -5.71
CA LEU A 406 -18.04 -0.28 -5.67
C LEU A 406 -16.88 -1.14 -6.19
N ALA A 407 -16.27 -0.77 -7.31
CA ALA A 407 -15.10 -1.46 -7.85
C ALA A 407 -13.93 -1.48 -6.86
N ALA A 408 -13.69 -0.36 -6.20
CA ALA A 408 -12.63 -0.26 -5.19
C ALA A 408 -12.95 -1.08 -3.92
N ALA A 409 -14.19 -1.01 -3.43
CA ALA A 409 -14.64 -1.76 -2.25
C ALA A 409 -14.64 -3.27 -2.49
N SER A 410 -14.93 -3.72 -3.71
CA SER A 410 -14.88 -5.14 -4.11
C SER A 410 -13.49 -5.59 -4.56
N ALA A 411 -12.49 -4.70 -4.60
CA ALA A 411 -11.16 -4.95 -5.18
C ALA A 411 -11.22 -5.50 -6.62
N ASP A 412 -12.16 -5.00 -7.42
CA ASP A 412 -12.29 -5.36 -8.84
C ASP A 412 -11.22 -4.61 -9.65
N LEU A 413 -10.06 -5.28 -9.84
CA LEU A 413 -8.91 -4.69 -10.50
C LEU A 413 -9.18 -4.39 -11.96
N THR A 414 -9.93 -5.27 -12.65
CA THR A 414 -10.30 -5.12 -14.06
C THR A 414 -11.17 -3.88 -14.28
N ALA A 415 -12.20 -3.69 -13.44
CA ALA A 415 -13.04 -2.49 -13.51
C ALA A 415 -12.27 -1.20 -13.21
N LEU A 416 -11.20 -1.28 -12.41
CA LEU A 416 -10.31 -0.17 -12.09
C LEU A 416 -9.18 0.02 -13.11
N GLY A 417 -8.95 -0.92 -14.04
CA GLY A 417 -7.83 -0.87 -14.99
C GLY A 417 -6.46 -1.07 -14.32
N LEU A 418 -6.39 -1.95 -13.33
CA LEU A 418 -5.18 -2.29 -12.56
C LEU A 418 -4.64 -3.71 -12.83
N ASP A 419 -5.13 -4.37 -13.89
CA ASP A 419 -4.68 -5.72 -14.32
C ASP A 419 -3.24 -5.73 -14.84
#